data_84a33453d05612466165edc1459b5d22
#
_entry.id   84a33453d05612466165edc1459b5d22
#
_cell.length_a   1.000
_cell.length_b   1.000
_cell.length_c   1.000
_cell.angle_alpha   90.00
_cell.angle_beta   90.00
_cell.angle_gamma   90.00
#
_symmetry.space_group_name_H-M   'P 1'
#
loop_
_entity.id
_entity.type
_entity.pdbx_description
1 polymer ?
#
loop_
_entity_poly.entity_id
_entity_poly.type
_entity_poly.pdbx_seq_one_letter_code
_entity_poly.pdbx_strand_id
1 'polypeptide(L)'
;VKLGQIEESRPALDAAGTALELPKQTAPLLNEIQMVLHSHPVNEAREARGESPVNSLWLWGAGRAPRTRAPWQSVAADDPAVLGAARLANARQRALPRSAGEWLERLPEDGRHLVVLDALRAPLALAADTVQNEMQALERDWFAPLLAALRRGRIGMVTLHVPDAAEALSFEIIRGDLRRFWRRPRSIKSYG
;
A
#
# COMPACT_ATOMS: atom_id res chain seq x y z
N VAL A 1 7.49 14.38 -23.55
CA VAL A 1 7.48 12.93 -23.27
C VAL A 1 6.48 12.32 -24.23
N LYS A 2 6.94 11.61 -25.28
CA LYS A 2 6.06 10.80 -26.11
C LYS A 2 5.50 9.70 -25.22
N LEU A 3 4.22 9.80 -24.89
CA LEU A 3 3.46 8.64 -24.43
C LEU A 3 3.55 7.62 -25.56
N GLY A 4 4.30 6.51 -25.32
CA GLY A 4 4.35 5.41 -26.25
C GLY A 4 2.94 4.95 -26.54
N GLN A 5 2.70 4.53 -27.78
CA GLN A 5 1.49 3.83 -28.17
C GLN A 5 1.19 2.82 -27.07
N ILE A 6 -0.01 2.91 -26.49
CA ILE A 6 -0.54 1.86 -25.62
C ILE A 6 -0.61 0.66 -26.52
N GLU A 7 0.33 -0.28 -26.36
CA GLU A 7 0.22 -1.59 -26.99
C GLU A 7 -1.16 -2.13 -26.65
N GLU A 8 -1.86 -2.52 -27.69
CA GLU A 8 -3.21 -3.08 -27.62
C GLU A 8 -3.30 -4.07 -26.48
N SER A 9 -4.11 -3.69 -25.49
CA SER A 9 -4.75 -4.55 -24.50
C SER A 9 -4.01 -5.83 -24.11
N ARG A 10 -3.07 -5.70 -23.20
CA ARG A 10 -2.83 -6.83 -22.28
C ARG A 10 -4.11 -7.02 -21.48
N PRO A 11 -4.74 -8.20 -21.51
CA PRO A 11 -5.91 -8.44 -20.68
C PRO A 11 -5.54 -8.18 -19.23
N ALA A 12 -6.39 -7.46 -18.50
CA ALA A 12 -6.23 -7.33 -17.06
C ALA A 12 -6.27 -8.74 -16.46
N LEU A 13 -5.22 -9.10 -15.74
CA LEU A 13 -5.12 -10.40 -15.06
C LEU A 13 -5.61 -10.23 -13.63
N ASP A 14 -6.33 -11.23 -13.11
CA ASP A 14 -6.60 -11.31 -11.67
C ASP A 14 -5.33 -11.69 -10.89
N ALA A 15 -5.43 -11.78 -9.56
CA ALA A 15 -4.32 -12.17 -8.70
C ALA A 15 -3.77 -13.58 -8.97
N ALA A 16 -4.49 -14.43 -9.71
CA ALA A 16 -4.08 -15.76 -10.13
C ALA A 16 -3.54 -15.78 -11.56
N GLY A 17 -3.44 -14.63 -12.23
CA GLY A 17 -2.98 -14.54 -13.61
C GLY A 17 -4.03 -14.90 -14.65
N THR A 18 -5.31 -14.99 -14.25
CA THR A 18 -6.43 -15.26 -15.13
C THR A 18 -6.88 -13.98 -15.83
N ALA A 19 -7.12 -14.04 -17.15
CA ALA A 19 -7.65 -12.91 -17.88
C ALA A 19 -9.04 -12.52 -17.34
N LEU A 20 -9.15 -11.29 -16.82
CA LEU A 20 -10.45 -10.74 -16.43
C LEU A 20 -11.21 -10.39 -17.73
N GLU A 21 -12.22 -11.17 -18.05
CA GLU A 21 -13.19 -10.79 -19.06
C GLU A 21 -13.96 -9.57 -18.55
N LEU A 22 -13.67 -8.41 -19.13
CA LEU A 22 -14.48 -7.23 -18.90
C LEU A 22 -15.93 -7.52 -19.36
N PRO A 23 -16.94 -7.12 -18.58
CA PRO A 23 -18.32 -7.30 -18.99
C PRO A 23 -18.55 -6.77 -20.41
N LYS A 24 -19.31 -7.47 -21.25
CA LYS A 24 -19.61 -7.07 -22.65
C LYS A 24 -20.12 -5.63 -22.80
N GLN A 25 -20.63 -5.04 -21.73
CA GLN A 25 -21.11 -3.66 -21.65
C GLN A 25 -19.98 -2.63 -21.46
N THR A 26 -18.74 -3.05 -21.26
CA THR A 26 -17.62 -2.14 -20.98
C THR A 26 -17.18 -1.39 -22.22
N ALA A 27 -17.20 -2.03 -23.41
CA ALA A 27 -16.80 -1.40 -24.66
C ALA A 27 -17.71 -0.22 -25.06
N PRO A 28 -19.05 -0.34 -25.02
CA PRO A 28 -19.93 0.80 -25.25
C PRO A 28 -19.68 1.95 -24.26
N LEU A 29 -19.51 1.62 -22.97
CA LEU A 29 -19.24 2.63 -21.95
C LEU A 29 -17.91 3.36 -22.19
N LEU A 30 -16.86 2.67 -22.59
CA LEU A 30 -15.57 3.29 -22.93
C LEU A 30 -15.70 4.23 -24.13
N ASN A 31 -16.48 3.84 -25.16
CA ASN A 31 -16.74 4.71 -26.30
C ASN A 31 -17.52 6.00 -25.89
N GLU A 32 -18.54 5.87 -25.06
CA GLU A 32 -19.26 7.03 -24.52
C GLU A 32 -18.32 7.94 -23.72
N ILE A 33 -17.47 7.37 -22.86
CA ILE A 33 -16.47 8.13 -22.10
C ILE A 33 -15.52 8.88 -23.04
N GLN A 34 -15.03 8.22 -24.10
CA GLN A 34 -14.15 8.87 -25.09
C GLN A 34 -14.85 10.03 -25.81
N MET A 35 -16.12 9.84 -26.18
CA MET A 35 -16.91 10.90 -26.82
C MET A 35 -17.10 12.10 -25.88
N VAL A 36 -17.43 11.87 -24.61
CA VAL A 36 -17.59 12.93 -23.61
C VAL A 36 -16.25 13.65 -23.37
N LEU A 37 -15.16 12.90 -23.24
CA LEU A 37 -13.84 13.48 -22.99
C LEU A 37 -13.33 14.30 -24.19
N HIS A 38 -13.64 13.90 -25.43
CA HIS A 38 -13.18 14.57 -26.63
C HIS A 38 -13.59 16.06 -26.71
N SER A 39 -14.80 16.38 -26.29
CA SER A 39 -15.35 17.73 -26.31
C SER A 39 -15.46 18.36 -24.91
N HIS A 40 -14.80 17.82 -23.93
CA HIS A 40 -14.93 18.30 -22.54
C HIS A 40 -14.08 19.55 -22.27
N PRO A 41 -14.64 20.63 -21.68
CA PRO A 41 -13.93 21.88 -21.40
C PRO A 41 -12.60 21.69 -20.61
N VAL A 42 -12.48 20.63 -19.81
CA VAL A 42 -11.23 20.28 -19.14
C VAL A 42 -10.11 19.98 -20.14
N ASN A 43 -10.40 19.30 -21.25
CA ASN A 43 -9.40 19.00 -22.28
C ASN A 43 -9.03 20.26 -23.08
N GLU A 44 -9.98 21.12 -23.38
CA GLU A 44 -9.71 22.42 -23.98
C GLU A 44 -8.77 23.26 -23.10
N ALA A 45 -9.03 23.29 -21.78
CA ALA A 45 -8.17 23.98 -20.84
C ALA A 45 -6.78 23.33 -20.69
N ARG A 46 -6.65 21.99 -20.83
CA ARG A 46 -5.36 21.29 -20.85
C ARG A 46 -4.57 21.62 -22.09
N GLU A 47 -5.20 21.56 -23.26
CA GLU A 47 -4.57 21.90 -24.54
C GLU A 47 -4.10 23.34 -24.56
N ALA A 48 -4.91 24.29 -24.03
CA ALA A 48 -4.52 25.70 -23.90
C ALA A 48 -3.25 25.90 -23.04
N ARG A 49 -2.95 24.96 -22.14
CA ARG A 49 -1.71 24.93 -21.33
C ARG A 49 -0.58 24.09 -21.95
N GLY A 50 -0.78 23.53 -23.16
CA GLY A 50 0.18 22.64 -23.81
C GLY A 50 0.26 21.25 -23.19
N GLU A 51 -0.74 20.85 -22.40
CA GLU A 51 -0.85 19.52 -21.81
C GLU A 51 -1.60 18.57 -22.74
N SER A 52 -1.23 17.30 -22.74
CA SER A 52 -1.97 16.28 -23.51
C SER A 52 -3.39 16.10 -22.98
N PRO A 53 -4.42 16.01 -23.88
CA PRO A 53 -5.79 15.73 -23.46
C PRO A 53 -5.93 14.34 -22.85
N VAL A 54 -6.90 14.18 -21.97
CA VAL A 54 -7.30 12.87 -21.41
C VAL A 54 -8.28 12.24 -22.39
N ASN A 55 -7.89 11.19 -23.08
CA ASN A 55 -8.68 10.59 -24.15
C ASN A 55 -9.47 9.35 -23.72
N SER A 56 -9.10 8.71 -22.61
CA SER A 56 -9.75 7.49 -22.16
C SER A 56 -9.53 7.26 -20.66
N LEU A 57 -10.32 6.35 -20.10
CA LEU A 57 -10.16 5.86 -18.74
C LEU A 57 -9.75 4.39 -18.78
N TRP A 58 -8.85 4.02 -17.92
CA TRP A 58 -8.52 2.61 -17.70
C TRP A 58 -9.38 2.07 -16.54
N LEU A 59 -10.33 1.19 -16.86
CA LEU A 59 -11.15 0.50 -15.87
C LEU A 59 -10.41 -0.75 -15.40
N TRP A 60 -10.20 -0.86 -14.10
CA TRP A 60 -9.55 -2.01 -13.47
C TRP A 60 -10.30 -2.43 -12.21
N GLY A 61 -10.05 -3.68 -11.73
CA GLY A 61 -10.65 -4.18 -10.50
C GLY A 61 -12.15 -4.49 -10.62
N ALA A 62 -12.64 -4.76 -11.84
CA ALA A 62 -14.02 -5.21 -12.04
C ALA A 62 -14.26 -6.52 -11.32
N GLY A 63 -15.39 -6.64 -10.59
CA GLY A 63 -15.75 -7.85 -9.87
C GLY A 63 -16.65 -7.57 -8.68
N ARG A 64 -16.96 -8.62 -7.93
CA ARG A 64 -17.67 -8.49 -6.66
C ARG A 64 -16.67 -8.31 -5.54
N ALA A 65 -16.91 -7.34 -4.67
CA ALA A 65 -16.11 -7.17 -3.46
C ALA A 65 -16.12 -8.47 -2.64
N PRO A 66 -14.96 -9.05 -2.32
CA PRO A 66 -14.91 -10.26 -1.53
C PRO A 66 -15.46 -9.99 -0.13
N ARG A 67 -16.22 -10.94 0.42
CA ARG A 67 -16.56 -10.93 1.83
C ARG A 67 -15.33 -11.36 2.62
N THR A 68 -14.63 -10.42 3.19
CA THR A 68 -13.44 -10.69 3.99
C THR A 68 -13.64 -10.19 5.43
N ARG A 69 -12.93 -10.82 6.36
CA ARG A 69 -12.80 -10.33 7.73
C ARG A 69 -11.33 -10.14 8.03
N ALA A 70 -10.99 -8.98 8.50
CA ALA A 70 -9.64 -8.72 8.96
C ALA A 70 -9.49 -9.15 10.42
N PRO A 71 -8.34 -9.71 10.82
CA PRO A 71 -8.03 -9.96 12.21
C PRO A 71 -7.68 -8.67 12.97
N TRP A 72 -7.69 -7.53 12.30
CA TRP A 72 -7.32 -6.22 12.84
C TRP A 72 -8.54 -5.38 13.20
N GLN A 73 -8.50 -4.76 14.36
CA GLN A 73 -9.52 -3.82 14.80
C GLN A 73 -9.40 -2.47 14.09
N SER A 74 -8.18 -2.05 13.77
CA SER A 74 -7.93 -0.85 12.98
C SER A 74 -6.78 -1.03 12.00
N VAL A 75 -6.86 -0.26 10.93
CA VAL A 75 -5.83 -0.17 9.88
C VAL A 75 -5.48 1.30 9.70
N ALA A 76 -4.20 1.63 9.85
CA ALA A 76 -3.66 2.95 9.58
C ALA A 76 -2.82 2.90 8.29
N ALA A 77 -3.18 3.70 7.31
CA ALA A 77 -2.50 3.77 6.01
C ALA A 77 -2.82 5.09 5.32
N ASP A 78 -2.00 5.46 4.35
CA ASP A 78 -2.27 6.57 3.43
C ASP A 78 -2.75 6.06 2.05
N ASP A 79 -2.49 4.79 1.72
CA ASP A 79 -2.94 4.17 0.46
C ASP A 79 -4.47 3.96 0.47
N PRO A 80 -5.22 4.59 -0.45
CA PRO A 80 -6.67 4.44 -0.55
C PRO A 80 -7.13 3.00 -0.79
N ALA A 81 -6.33 2.18 -1.49
CA ALA A 81 -6.69 0.78 -1.74
C ALA A 81 -6.65 -0.05 -0.45
N VAL A 82 -5.65 0.20 0.41
CA VAL A 82 -5.55 -0.42 1.73
C VAL A 82 -6.71 0.00 2.62
N LEU A 83 -7.06 1.29 2.63
CA LEU A 83 -8.21 1.80 3.40
C LEU A 83 -9.53 1.23 2.87
N GLY A 84 -9.67 1.10 1.54
CA GLY A 84 -10.82 0.44 0.93
C GLY A 84 -10.95 -1.03 1.34
N ALA A 85 -9.86 -1.78 1.34
CA ALA A 85 -9.82 -3.17 1.80
C ALA A 85 -10.16 -3.28 3.30
N ALA A 86 -9.64 -2.38 4.13
CA ALA A 86 -9.96 -2.31 5.55
C ALA A 86 -11.46 -2.09 5.79
N ARG A 87 -12.08 -1.21 5.00
CA ARG A 87 -13.53 -0.96 5.05
C ARG A 87 -14.34 -2.21 4.71
N LEU A 88 -13.96 -2.91 3.64
CA LEU A 88 -14.62 -4.17 3.23
C LEU A 88 -14.51 -5.24 4.31
N ALA A 89 -13.41 -5.23 5.06
CA ALA A 89 -13.15 -6.18 6.15
C ALA A 89 -13.72 -5.72 7.51
N ASN A 90 -14.51 -4.63 7.56
CA ASN A 90 -15.04 -4.01 8.77
C ASN A 90 -13.98 -3.58 9.80
N ALA A 91 -12.75 -3.32 9.38
CA ALA A 91 -11.72 -2.74 10.22
C ALA A 91 -11.86 -1.21 10.28
N ARG A 92 -11.61 -0.61 11.44
CA ARG A 92 -11.62 0.84 11.61
C ARG A 92 -10.46 1.47 10.83
N GLN A 93 -10.76 2.38 9.91
CA GLN A 93 -9.76 3.10 9.14
C GLN A 93 -9.21 4.28 9.93
N ARG A 94 -7.91 4.52 9.79
CA ARG A 94 -7.20 5.66 10.36
C ARG A 94 -6.23 6.24 9.36
N ALA A 95 -6.03 7.54 9.36
CA ALA A 95 -4.90 8.16 8.66
C ALA A 95 -3.59 7.66 9.27
N LEU A 96 -2.55 7.51 8.46
CA LEU A 96 -1.23 7.11 8.92
C LEU A 96 -0.64 8.24 9.77
N PRO A 97 -0.30 8.01 11.06
CA PRO A 97 0.38 9.00 11.88
C PRO A 97 1.83 9.19 11.40
N ARG A 98 2.44 10.31 11.75
CA ARG A 98 3.83 10.61 11.37
C ARG A 98 4.86 9.70 12.03
N SER A 99 4.51 9.11 13.17
CA SER A 99 5.41 8.23 13.92
C SER A 99 4.66 7.20 14.75
N ALA A 100 5.35 6.15 15.15
CA ALA A 100 4.84 5.18 16.11
C ALA A 100 4.55 5.80 17.48
N GLY A 101 5.27 6.86 17.87
CA GLY A 101 4.98 7.59 19.12
C GLY A 101 3.57 8.18 19.08
N GLU A 102 3.26 8.95 18.04
CA GLU A 102 1.93 9.53 17.85
C GLU A 102 0.84 8.46 17.72
N TRP A 103 1.14 7.36 17.02
CA TRP A 103 0.22 6.24 16.86
C TRP A 103 -0.09 5.58 18.21
N LEU A 104 0.94 5.29 19.04
CA LEU A 104 0.80 4.66 20.35
C LEU A 104 0.00 5.51 21.35
N GLU A 105 0.06 6.84 21.26
CA GLU A 105 -0.75 7.74 22.10
C GLU A 105 -2.24 7.66 21.76
N ARG A 106 -2.56 7.34 20.51
CA ARG A 106 -3.95 7.29 20.00
C ARG A 106 -4.51 5.87 19.89
N LEU A 107 -3.71 4.86 20.28
CA LEU A 107 -4.18 3.47 20.26
C LEU A 107 -5.32 3.27 21.24
N PRO A 108 -6.41 2.60 20.82
CA PRO A 108 -7.36 2.00 21.76
C PRO A 108 -6.63 0.94 22.58
N GLU A 109 -7.05 0.76 23.82
CA GLU A 109 -6.32 0.04 24.86
C GLU A 109 -5.98 -1.41 24.53
N ASP A 110 -6.83 -2.14 23.80
CA ASP A 110 -6.60 -3.54 23.45
C ASP A 110 -6.89 -3.83 21.98
N GLY A 111 -6.13 -4.77 21.41
CA GLY A 111 -6.43 -5.34 20.11
C GLY A 111 -5.27 -5.51 19.16
N ARG A 112 -5.60 -5.95 17.96
CA ARG A 112 -4.66 -6.10 16.85
C ARG A 112 -4.85 -4.93 15.89
N HIS A 113 -3.77 -4.26 15.58
CA HIS A 113 -3.77 -3.09 14.71
C HIS A 113 -2.78 -3.29 13.58
N LEU A 114 -3.15 -2.91 12.37
CA LEU A 114 -2.28 -2.91 11.21
C LEU A 114 -1.84 -1.48 10.91
N VAL A 115 -0.56 -1.28 10.70
CA VAL A 115 0.01 -0.04 10.16
C VAL A 115 0.70 -0.39 8.85
N VAL A 116 0.37 0.30 7.78
CA VAL A 116 0.98 0.09 6.47
C VAL A 116 1.90 1.27 6.18
N LEU A 117 3.19 0.99 6.09
CA LEU A 117 4.25 1.96 5.80
C LEU A 117 4.69 1.76 4.35
N ASP A 118 4.37 2.70 3.48
CA ASP A 118 4.68 2.64 2.05
C ASP A 118 5.82 3.58 1.62
N ALA A 119 6.53 4.16 2.59
CA ALA A 119 7.62 5.09 2.36
C ALA A 119 8.71 4.55 1.41
N LEU A 120 8.92 3.23 1.37
CA LEU A 120 9.88 2.58 0.47
C LEU A 120 9.32 2.20 -0.90
N ARG A 121 8.01 2.39 -1.14
CA ARG A 121 7.37 2.00 -2.40
C ARG A 121 7.85 2.84 -3.59
N ALA A 122 7.93 4.15 -3.42
CA ALA A 122 8.41 5.06 -4.47
C ALA A 122 9.95 5.10 -4.58
N PRO A 123 10.73 5.15 -3.48
CA PRO A 123 12.18 5.21 -3.52
C PRO A 123 12.86 4.01 -4.16
N LEU A 124 12.26 2.82 -4.21
CA LEU A 124 12.82 1.65 -4.90
C LEU A 124 13.11 1.89 -6.39
N ALA A 125 12.47 2.90 -7.00
CA ALA A 125 12.72 3.34 -8.36
C ALA A 125 13.73 4.51 -8.44
N LEU A 126 14.25 5.00 -7.31
CA LEU A 126 15.11 6.17 -7.19
C LEU A 126 16.55 5.81 -6.78
N ALA A 127 17.39 6.84 -6.61
CA ALA A 127 18.78 6.68 -6.21
C ALA A 127 18.95 6.01 -4.83
N ALA A 128 20.03 5.23 -4.66
CA ALA A 128 20.35 4.48 -3.44
C ALA A 128 20.34 5.35 -2.17
N ASP A 129 20.82 6.59 -2.27
CA ASP A 129 20.86 7.54 -1.15
C ASP A 129 19.44 7.87 -0.62
N THR A 130 18.45 7.95 -1.51
CA THR A 130 17.06 8.20 -1.13
C THR A 130 16.50 7.00 -0.34
N VAL A 131 16.77 5.77 -0.78
CA VAL A 131 16.36 4.56 -0.05
C VAL A 131 16.99 4.53 1.34
N GLN A 132 18.27 4.87 1.46
CA GLN A 132 18.96 4.90 2.75
C GLN A 132 18.35 5.93 3.70
N ASN A 133 18.02 7.12 3.22
CA ASN A 133 17.39 8.17 4.03
C ASN A 133 16.02 7.75 4.52
N GLU A 134 15.20 7.11 3.66
CA GLU A 134 13.89 6.59 4.04
C GLU A 134 13.99 5.45 5.06
N MET A 135 14.96 4.56 4.91
CA MET A 135 15.22 3.50 5.90
C MET A 135 15.60 4.08 7.26
N GLN A 136 16.43 5.11 7.29
CA GLN A 136 16.79 5.80 8.54
C GLN A 136 15.59 6.52 9.18
N ALA A 137 14.72 7.12 8.36
CA ALA A 137 13.49 7.73 8.84
C ALA A 137 12.54 6.68 9.44
N LEU A 138 12.34 5.54 8.77
CA LEU A 138 11.55 4.42 9.29
C LEU A 138 12.11 3.89 10.61
N GLU A 139 13.42 3.73 10.71
CA GLU A 139 14.05 3.29 11.97
C GLU A 139 13.77 4.28 13.10
N ARG A 140 14.01 5.58 12.87
CA ARG A 140 13.85 6.62 13.86
C ARG A 140 12.40 6.82 14.29
N ASP A 141 11.48 6.87 13.33
CA ASP A 141 10.12 7.31 13.57
C ASP A 141 9.17 6.14 13.89
N TRP A 142 9.52 4.91 13.46
CA TRP A 142 8.67 3.74 13.63
C TRP A 142 9.32 2.61 14.42
N PHE A 143 10.44 2.04 13.94
CA PHE A 143 10.96 0.80 14.52
C PHE A 143 11.54 1.00 15.92
N ALA A 144 12.36 2.00 16.13
CA ALA A 144 12.94 2.27 17.45
C ALA A 144 11.89 2.58 18.52
N PRO A 145 10.85 3.44 18.28
CA PRO A 145 9.77 3.65 19.22
C PRO A 145 8.90 2.42 19.48
N LEU A 146 8.61 1.58 18.46
CA LEU A 146 7.86 0.33 18.63
C LEU A 146 8.62 -0.66 19.51
N LEU A 147 9.93 -0.84 19.27
CA LEU A 147 10.77 -1.70 20.09
C LEU A 147 10.87 -1.16 21.53
N ALA A 148 10.92 0.14 21.72
CA ALA A 148 10.89 0.75 23.06
C ALA A 148 9.55 0.49 23.76
N ALA A 149 8.42 0.58 23.05
CA ALA A 149 7.10 0.27 23.59
C ALA A 149 6.97 -1.21 23.98
N LEU A 150 7.50 -2.11 23.14
CA LEU A 150 7.55 -3.54 23.42
C LEU A 150 8.41 -3.85 24.66
N ARG A 151 9.58 -3.22 24.81
CA ARG A 151 10.45 -3.36 26.01
C ARG A 151 9.73 -2.92 27.28
N ARG A 152 8.96 -1.83 27.20
CA ARG A 152 8.19 -1.29 28.34
C ARG A 152 6.91 -2.07 28.62
N GLY A 153 6.51 -3.00 27.74
CA GLY A 153 5.28 -3.78 27.88
C GLY A 153 4.00 -3.02 27.53
N ARG A 154 4.12 -1.87 26.83
CA ARG A 154 2.95 -1.12 26.32
C ARG A 154 2.24 -1.84 25.18
N ILE A 155 2.99 -2.65 24.41
CA ILE A 155 2.49 -3.56 23.39
C ILE A 155 3.05 -4.96 23.66
N GLY A 156 2.26 -5.99 23.36
CA GLY A 156 2.62 -7.37 23.62
C GLY A 156 3.50 -8.01 22.56
N MET A 157 3.26 -7.63 21.29
CA MET A 157 3.91 -8.23 20.13
C MET A 157 3.95 -7.22 18.98
N VAL A 158 4.98 -7.31 18.17
CA VAL A 158 5.08 -6.63 16.86
C VAL A 158 5.27 -7.71 15.81
N THR A 159 4.44 -7.70 14.77
CA THR A 159 4.65 -8.53 13.58
C THR A 159 5.01 -7.61 12.42
N LEU A 160 6.17 -7.81 11.82
CA LEU A 160 6.59 -7.12 10.62
C LEU A 160 6.33 -8.02 9.40
N HIS A 161 5.49 -7.56 8.50
CA HIS A 161 5.28 -8.19 7.20
C HIS A 161 6.05 -7.41 6.15
N VAL A 162 6.95 -8.08 5.44
CA VAL A 162 7.71 -7.50 4.32
C VAL A 162 7.26 -8.22 3.05
N PRO A 163 6.35 -7.61 2.28
CA PRO A 163 5.90 -8.21 1.03
C PRO A 163 7.01 -8.12 -0.02
N ASP A 164 7.21 -9.21 -0.77
CA ASP A 164 8.03 -9.29 -1.96
C ASP A 164 7.18 -9.80 -3.13
N ALA A 165 7.73 -9.75 -4.34
CA ALA A 165 7.01 -10.15 -5.56
C ALA A 165 6.57 -11.62 -5.57
N ALA A 166 7.31 -12.50 -4.91
CA ALA A 166 7.06 -13.95 -4.88
C ALA A 166 6.47 -14.42 -3.54
N GLU A 167 6.94 -13.88 -2.43
CA GLU A 167 6.57 -14.33 -1.07
C GLU A 167 6.54 -13.14 -0.10
N ALA A 168 5.83 -13.29 1.00
CA ALA A 168 5.84 -12.32 2.08
C ALA A 168 6.61 -12.88 3.28
N LEU A 169 7.67 -12.19 3.68
CA LEU A 169 8.39 -12.51 4.92
C LEU A 169 7.64 -11.92 6.11
N SER A 170 7.50 -12.72 7.17
CA SER A 170 6.86 -12.29 8.40
C SER A 170 7.77 -12.53 9.60
N PHE A 171 8.01 -11.49 10.39
CA PHE A 171 8.83 -11.55 11.58
C PHE A 171 7.99 -11.20 12.79
N GLU A 172 7.86 -12.11 13.73
CA GLU A 172 7.21 -11.86 15.01
C GLU A 172 8.24 -11.55 16.08
N ILE A 173 8.00 -10.50 16.85
CA ILE A 173 8.88 -10.01 17.89
C ILE A 173 8.07 -9.84 19.16
N ILE A 174 8.46 -10.54 20.22
CA ILE A 174 7.90 -10.38 21.55
C ILE A 174 8.96 -9.83 22.52
N ARG A 175 8.51 -9.34 23.68
CA ARG A 175 9.42 -8.79 24.71
C ARG A 175 10.56 -9.75 25.09
N GLY A 176 10.30 -11.09 25.10
CA GLY A 176 11.29 -12.11 25.39
C GLY A 176 12.45 -12.15 24.40
N ASP A 177 12.19 -11.86 23.12
CA ASP A 177 13.22 -11.87 22.09
C ASP A 177 14.22 -10.73 22.25
N LEU A 178 13.79 -9.59 22.75
CA LEU A 178 14.66 -8.43 23.00
C LEU A 178 15.66 -8.65 24.15
N ARG A 179 15.51 -9.70 24.94
CA ARG A 179 16.46 -10.10 26.00
C ARG A 179 17.53 -11.06 25.51
N ARG A 180 17.41 -11.58 24.29
CA ARG A 180 18.32 -12.60 23.73
C ARG A 180 19.52 -11.92 23.06
N PHE A 181 20.32 -11.21 23.82
CA PHE A 181 21.52 -10.47 23.37
C PHE A 181 22.60 -11.36 22.71
N TRP A 182 22.55 -12.68 22.94
CA TRP A 182 23.47 -13.66 22.32
C TRP A 182 23.11 -14.02 20.87
N ARG A 183 21.94 -13.65 20.37
CA ARG A 183 21.59 -13.84 18.97
C ARG A 183 22.34 -12.83 18.10
N ARG A 184 23.13 -13.33 17.15
CA ARG A 184 23.80 -12.49 16.17
C ARG A 184 22.78 -11.99 15.16
N PRO A 185 22.85 -10.71 14.73
CA PRO A 185 22.04 -10.21 13.63
C PRO A 185 22.35 -11.00 12.36
N ARG A 186 21.32 -11.38 11.61
CA ARG A 186 21.43 -12.02 10.31
C ARG A 186 20.95 -11.05 9.24
N SER A 187 21.56 -11.10 8.05
CA SER A 187 21.06 -10.32 6.92
C SER A 187 19.68 -10.83 6.50
N ILE A 188 18.79 -9.94 6.08
CA ILE A 188 17.48 -10.28 5.49
C ILE A 188 17.66 -11.23 4.31
N LYS A 189 18.72 -11.09 3.53
CA LYS A 189 19.08 -11.99 2.42
C LYS A 189 19.30 -13.45 2.83
N SER A 190 19.45 -13.75 4.12
CA SER A 190 19.62 -15.12 4.60
C SER A 190 18.31 -15.85 4.88
N TYR A 191 17.18 -15.21 4.63
CA TYR A 191 15.84 -15.75 4.85
C TYR A 191 15.07 -16.01 3.54
N GLY A 192 15.69 -15.70 2.38
CA GLY A 192 15.18 -15.97 1.05
C GLY A 192 15.93 -17.10 0.36
#